data_51f2aeebc144fe1f2a3e126ab9adb4b2
#
_entry.id   51f2aeebc144fe1f2a3e126ab9adb4b2
#
_cell.length_a   1.000
_cell.length_b   1.000
_cell.length_c   1.000
_cell.angle_alpha   90.00
_cell.angle_beta   90.00
_cell.angle_gamma   90.00
#
_symmetry.space_group_name_H-M   'P 1'
#
loop_
_entity.id
_entity.type
_entity.pdbx_description
1 polymer ?
#
loop_
_entity_poly.entity_id
_entity_poly.type
_entity_poly.pdbx_seq_one_letter_code
_entity_poly.pdbx_strand_id
1 'polypeptide(L)'
;MKKMKLNQNYKHIVKLLLDGRHLKTNDFYKKLDKLIFRLVGHKLLTLMVIDQSGKYVERVYTNNKKIYPLLGTKPIPANAWTKRVLIEKKEFLGSNFKQIKKLFFDHETIKSLGCGSIINLPVISNNKVLGTLNILHKENYYNKKNLKNVRGFAQLLSPYFISHQIKMKK
;
A
#
# COMPACT_ATOMS: atom_id res chain seq x y z
N MET A 1 9.96 19.24 -32.47
CA MET A 1 9.83 18.26 -31.37
C MET A 1 9.00 18.84 -30.23
N LYS A 2 7.75 18.35 -29.99
CA LYS A 2 6.94 18.76 -28.82
C LYS A 2 7.67 18.27 -27.55
N LYS A 3 8.17 19.17 -26.70
CA LYS A 3 8.67 18.82 -25.36
C LYS A 3 7.55 18.12 -24.59
N MET A 4 7.70 16.82 -24.34
CA MET A 4 6.79 16.03 -23.53
C MET A 4 6.86 16.56 -22.08
N LYS A 5 5.82 17.28 -21.65
CA LYS A 5 5.70 17.71 -20.25
C LYS A 5 5.47 16.46 -19.40
N LEU A 6 6.50 15.97 -18.70
CA LEU A 6 6.34 14.92 -17.72
C LEU A 6 5.29 15.34 -16.68
N ASN A 7 4.31 14.49 -16.47
CA ASN A 7 3.31 14.67 -15.42
C ASN A 7 4.01 14.85 -14.06
N GLN A 8 3.51 15.77 -13.24
CA GLN A 8 4.05 16.10 -11.92
C GLN A 8 4.31 14.85 -11.05
N ASN A 9 3.42 13.85 -11.14
CA ASN A 9 3.55 12.58 -10.42
C ASN A 9 4.81 11.79 -10.84
N TYR A 10 5.17 11.78 -12.12
CA TYR A 10 6.41 11.13 -12.59
C TYR A 10 7.67 11.79 -12.02
N LYS A 11 7.68 13.12 -11.91
CA LYS A 11 8.80 13.84 -11.28
C LYS A 11 9.00 13.41 -9.83
N HIS A 12 7.91 13.25 -9.08
CA HIS A 12 7.95 12.77 -7.70
C HIS A 12 8.45 11.33 -7.59
N ILE A 13 7.99 10.44 -8.49
CA ILE A 13 8.44 9.05 -8.55
C ILE A 13 9.93 8.97 -8.85
N VAL A 14 10.39 9.67 -9.89
CA VAL A 14 11.83 9.69 -10.26
C VAL A 14 12.68 10.24 -9.12
N LYS A 15 12.26 11.35 -8.52
CA LYS A 15 12.98 11.92 -7.36
C LYS A 15 13.07 10.94 -6.19
N LEU A 16 11.96 10.28 -5.85
CA LEU A 16 11.94 9.31 -4.76
C LEU A 16 12.81 8.08 -5.04
N LEU A 17 12.86 7.62 -6.31
CA LEU A 17 13.78 6.55 -6.76
C LEU A 17 15.24 6.95 -6.59
N LEU A 18 15.60 8.16 -7.04
CA LEU A 18 16.98 8.67 -6.94
C LEU A 18 17.41 8.86 -5.48
N ASP A 19 16.55 9.44 -4.66
CA ASP A 19 16.81 9.61 -3.23
C ASP A 19 16.88 8.25 -2.50
N GLY A 20 16.04 7.29 -2.90
CA GLY A 20 15.90 5.97 -2.27
C GLY A 20 17.18 5.13 -2.29
N ARG A 21 18.06 5.35 -3.27
CA ARG A 21 19.36 4.63 -3.39
C ARG A 21 20.25 4.79 -2.15
N HIS A 22 20.11 5.88 -1.41
CA HIS A 22 20.93 6.23 -0.26
C HIS A 22 20.17 6.15 1.07
N LEU A 23 18.90 5.72 1.06
CA LEU A 23 18.07 5.67 2.26
C LEU A 23 18.03 4.27 2.86
N LYS A 24 18.02 4.21 4.20
CA LYS A 24 17.59 3.01 4.91
C LYS A 24 16.11 2.73 4.60
N THR A 25 15.72 1.47 4.57
CA THR A 25 14.36 1.03 4.22
C THR A 25 13.26 1.81 4.95
N ASN A 26 13.38 1.97 6.26
CA ASN A 26 12.37 2.68 7.04
C ASN A 26 12.28 4.18 6.70
N ASP A 27 13.39 4.82 6.34
CA ASP A 27 13.39 6.22 5.95
C ASP A 27 12.81 6.42 4.55
N PHE A 28 13.02 5.45 3.65
CA PHE A 28 12.32 5.39 2.38
C PHE A 28 10.79 5.28 2.58
N TYR A 29 10.34 4.38 3.44
CA TYR A 29 8.91 4.22 3.76
C TYR A 29 8.30 5.52 4.31
N LYS A 30 8.99 6.21 5.22
CA LYS A 30 8.55 7.51 5.74
C LYS A 30 8.48 8.59 4.66
N LYS A 31 9.45 8.63 3.73
CA LYS A 31 9.41 9.59 2.60
C LYS A 31 8.26 9.30 1.66
N LEU A 32 8.03 8.03 1.33
CA LEU A 32 6.91 7.59 0.51
C LEU A 32 5.57 7.96 1.15
N ASP A 33 5.41 7.69 2.45
CA ASP A 33 4.23 8.06 3.24
C ASP A 33 3.93 9.56 3.17
N LYS A 34 4.92 10.40 3.49
CA LYS A 34 4.79 11.87 3.40
C LYS A 34 4.42 12.34 1.99
N LEU A 35 4.96 11.70 0.95
CA LEU A 35 4.66 12.06 -0.43
C LEU A 35 3.22 11.68 -0.80
N ILE A 36 2.77 10.47 -0.46
CA ILE A 36 1.39 10.03 -0.71
C ILE A 36 0.41 10.90 0.08
N PHE A 37 0.74 11.27 1.33
CA PHE A 37 -0.08 12.19 2.12
C PHE A 37 -0.29 13.54 1.42
N ARG A 38 0.77 14.12 0.84
CA ARG A 38 0.67 15.40 0.10
C ARG A 38 -0.14 15.28 -1.19
N LEU A 39 -0.12 14.12 -1.83
CA LEU A 39 -0.77 13.94 -3.14
C LEU A 39 -2.26 13.64 -3.03
N VAL A 40 -2.66 12.82 -2.08
CA VAL A 40 -4.03 12.34 -1.97
C VAL A 40 -4.59 12.35 -0.55
N GLY A 41 -3.77 12.61 0.47
CA GLY A 41 -4.15 12.51 1.87
C GLY A 41 -4.39 11.06 2.31
N HIS A 42 -4.18 10.78 3.60
CA HIS A 42 -4.61 9.55 4.26
C HIS A 42 -4.64 9.75 5.78
N LYS A 43 -5.47 8.99 6.47
CA LYS A 43 -5.47 8.87 7.93
C LYS A 43 -4.60 7.69 8.37
N LEU A 44 -4.65 6.61 7.61
CA LEU A 44 -3.83 5.42 7.83
C LEU A 44 -3.13 5.03 6.53
N LEU A 45 -1.82 4.73 6.63
CA LEU A 45 -1.04 4.07 5.60
C LEU A 45 -0.37 2.85 6.20
N THR A 46 -0.49 1.71 5.53
CA THR A 46 0.23 0.48 5.88
C THR A 46 0.89 -0.14 4.67
N LEU A 47 2.08 -0.73 4.89
CA LEU A 47 2.78 -1.55 3.91
C LEU A 47 2.80 -2.99 4.45
N MET A 48 2.37 -3.92 3.61
CA MET A 48 2.27 -5.34 3.94
C MET A 48 3.10 -6.15 2.96
N VAL A 49 3.95 -7.05 3.45
CA VAL A 49 4.75 -7.97 2.63
C VAL A 49 4.19 -9.38 2.78
N ILE A 50 3.97 -10.05 1.65
CA ILE A 50 3.54 -11.45 1.60
C ILE A 50 4.76 -12.34 1.72
N ASP A 51 4.70 -13.39 2.52
CA ASP A 51 5.76 -14.38 2.64
C ASP A 51 5.94 -15.18 1.35
N GLN A 52 7.01 -15.93 1.24
CA GLN A 52 7.29 -16.68 0.01
C GLN A 52 6.33 -17.84 -0.25
N SER A 53 5.65 -18.34 0.79
CA SER A 53 4.60 -19.37 0.64
C SER A 53 3.31 -18.79 0.06
N GLY A 54 3.12 -17.47 0.10
CA GLY A 54 1.90 -16.79 -0.31
C GLY A 54 0.73 -16.96 0.67
N LYS A 55 0.99 -17.49 1.87
CA LYS A 55 -0.05 -17.80 2.88
C LYS A 55 -0.15 -16.76 3.99
N TYR A 56 0.93 -16.05 4.26
CA TYR A 56 1.03 -15.11 5.36
C TYR A 56 1.45 -13.73 4.89
N VAL A 57 1.09 -12.72 5.66
CA VAL A 57 1.43 -11.32 5.40
C VAL A 57 1.97 -10.69 6.68
N GLU A 58 3.03 -9.90 6.55
CA GLU A 58 3.62 -9.11 7.63
C GLU A 58 3.47 -7.62 7.36
N ARG A 59 3.14 -6.83 8.40
CA ARG A 59 3.14 -5.37 8.31
C ARG A 59 4.54 -4.85 8.55
N VAL A 60 5.16 -4.29 7.50
CA VAL A 60 6.53 -3.75 7.54
C VAL A 60 6.57 -2.24 7.78
N TYR A 61 5.45 -1.55 7.60
CA TYR A 61 5.32 -0.13 7.88
C TYR A 61 3.88 0.27 8.21
N THR A 62 3.75 1.24 9.09
CA THR A 62 2.51 1.96 9.37
C THR A 62 2.82 3.36 9.91
N ASN A 63 1.96 4.34 9.60
CA ASN A 63 1.99 5.66 10.21
C ASN A 63 1.28 5.70 11.58
N ASN A 64 0.64 4.60 11.99
CA ASN A 64 -0.05 4.48 13.30
C ASN A 64 0.34 3.18 14.02
N LYS A 65 1.52 3.16 14.64
CA LYS A 65 2.04 1.97 15.34
C LYS A 65 1.25 1.62 16.60
N LYS A 66 0.54 2.57 17.21
CA LYS A 66 -0.26 2.33 18.42
C LYS A 66 -1.43 1.39 18.12
N ILE A 67 -2.14 1.62 17.03
CA ILE A 67 -3.34 0.85 16.65
C ILE A 67 -2.97 -0.31 15.72
N TYR A 68 -1.99 -0.09 14.83
CA TYR A 68 -1.51 -1.09 13.86
C TYR A 68 -0.01 -1.35 14.07
N PRO A 69 0.37 -2.13 15.11
CA PRO A 69 1.78 -2.41 15.41
C PRO A 69 2.45 -3.25 14.31
N LEU A 70 3.78 -3.19 14.29
CA LEU A 70 4.64 -4.02 13.41
C LEU A 70 4.89 -5.36 14.11
N LEU A 71 3.91 -6.24 14.18
CA LEU A 71 3.99 -7.49 14.93
C LEU A 71 3.59 -8.68 14.05
N GLY A 72 4.53 -9.63 13.95
CA GLY A 72 4.32 -10.97 13.45
C GLY A 72 3.65 -11.08 12.07
N THR A 73 3.46 -12.29 11.65
CA THR A 73 2.75 -12.65 10.42
C THR A 73 1.27 -12.97 10.70
N LYS A 74 0.41 -12.67 9.74
CA LYS A 74 -1.01 -13.03 9.78
C LYS A 74 -1.37 -13.85 8.56
N PRO A 75 -2.28 -14.83 8.67
CA PRO A 75 -2.78 -15.55 7.51
C PRO A 75 -3.53 -14.61 6.56
N ILE A 76 -3.38 -14.85 5.28
CA ILE A 76 -4.11 -14.12 4.24
C ILE A 76 -5.54 -14.67 4.18
N PRO A 77 -6.59 -13.85 4.34
CA PRO A 77 -7.97 -14.32 4.31
C PRO A 77 -8.38 -14.76 2.90
N ALA A 78 -9.16 -15.83 2.79
CA ALA A 78 -9.77 -16.24 1.53
C ALA A 78 -11.09 -15.49 1.29
N ASN A 79 -11.01 -14.33 0.61
CA ASN A 79 -12.18 -13.51 0.31
C ASN A 79 -12.08 -12.77 -1.04
N ALA A 80 -13.09 -11.99 -1.40
CA ALA A 80 -13.13 -11.25 -2.67
C ALA A 80 -12.00 -10.22 -2.82
N TRP A 81 -11.50 -9.64 -1.72
CA TRP A 81 -10.36 -8.75 -1.73
C TRP A 81 -9.08 -9.49 -2.13
N THR A 82 -8.82 -10.65 -1.52
CA THR A 82 -7.67 -11.51 -1.86
C THR A 82 -7.72 -11.94 -3.33
N LYS A 83 -8.89 -12.38 -3.81
CA LYS A 83 -9.08 -12.72 -5.23
C LYS A 83 -8.69 -11.54 -6.11
N ARG A 84 -9.24 -10.33 -5.85
CA ARG A 84 -9.01 -9.15 -6.67
C ARG A 84 -7.57 -8.65 -6.61
N VAL A 85 -7.03 -8.47 -5.39
CA VAL A 85 -5.74 -7.78 -5.21
C VAL A 85 -4.56 -8.72 -5.38
N LEU A 86 -4.64 -9.95 -4.86
CA LEU A 86 -3.51 -10.86 -4.86
C LEU A 86 -3.51 -11.83 -6.04
N ILE A 87 -4.67 -12.34 -6.44
CA ILE A 87 -4.77 -13.32 -7.54
C ILE A 87 -4.90 -12.61 -8.88
N GLU A 88 -5.89 -11.70 -9.02
CA GLU A 88 -6.10 -10.93 -10.25
C GLU A 88 -5.13 -9.76 -10.39
N LYS A 89 -4.35 -9.44 -9.35
CA LYS A 89 -3.31 -8.39 -9.34
C LYS A 89 -3.86 -7.00 -9.69
N LYS A 90 -5.12 -6.73 -9.30
CA LYS A 90 -5.83 -5.48 -9.58
C LYS A 90 -5.92 -4.62 -8.33
N GLU A 91 -5.88 -3.32 -8.51
CA GLU A 91 -6.12 -2.38 -7.42
C GLU A 91 -7.54 -2.53 -6.86
N PHE A 92 -7.70 -2.28 -5.57
CA PHE A 92 -9.00 -2.18 -4.92
C PHE A 92 -9.25 -0.74 -4.46
N LEU A 93 -10.43 -0.24 -4.80
CA LEU A 93 -10.96 1.05 -4.34
C LEU A 93 -12.30 0.79 -3.64
N GLY A 94 -12.32 0.96 -2.32
CA GLY A 94 -13.53 0.97 -1.51
C GLY A 94 -13.89 2.40 -1.13
N SER A 95 -15.07 2.88 -1.49
CA SER A 95 -15.49 4.25 -1.24
C SER A 95 -16.31 4.45 0.02
N ASN A 96 -16.91 3.38 0.57
CA ASN A 96 -17.78 3.45 1.73
C ASN A 96 -17.51 2.34 2.74
N PHE A 97 -17.96 2.56 3.98
CA PHE A 97 -17.74 1.65 5.09
C PHE A 97 -18.41 0.28 4.88
N LYS A 98 -19.54 0.21 4.19
CA LYS A 98 -20.21 -1.07 3.89
C LYS A 98 -19.32 -2.02 3.12
N GLN A 99 -18.53 -1.52 2.15
CA GLN A 99 -17.56 -2.33 1.41
C GLN A 99 -16.40 -2.80 2.30
N ILE A 100 -15.91 -1.92 3.19
CA ILE A 100 -14.84 -2.26 4.15
C ILE A 100 -15.32 -3.34 5.11
N LYS A 101 -16.51 -3.18 5.72
CA LYS A 101 -17.10 -4.15 6.65
C LYS A 101 -17.24 -5.55 6.04
N LYS A 102 -17.58 -5.65 4.76
CA LYS A 102 -17.73 -6.93 4.06
C LYS A 102 -16.41 -7.67 3.85
N LEU A 103 -15.28 -6.96 3.75
CA LEU A 103 -14.00 -7.52 3.27
C LEU A 103 -12.92 -7.61 4.36
N PHE A 104 -12.98 -6.76 5.38
CA PHE A 104 -11.93 -6.64 6.38
C PHE A 104 -12.44 -6.98 7.78
N PHE A 105 -11.82 -7.97 8.40
CA PHE A 105 -12.21 -8.44 9.75
C PHE A 105 -11.98 -7.36 10.83
N ASP A 106 -11.02 -6.45 10.61
CA ASP A 106 -10.68 -5.35 11.52
C ASP A 106 -11.46 -4.04 11.21
N HIS A 107 -12.62 -4.18 10.56
CA HIS A 107 -13.44 -3.05 10.12
C HIS A 107 -13.87 -2.11 11.27
N GLU A 108 -14.11 -2.61 12.48
CA GLU A 108 -14.43 -1.76 13.63
C GLU A 108 -13.23 -0.90 14.04
N THR A 109 -12.00 -1.46 14.01
CA THR A 109 -10.77 -0.70 14.23
C THR A 109 -10.59 0.36 13.15
N ILE A 110 -10.85 0.02 11.88
CA ILE A 110 -10.82 0.97 10.76
C ILE A 110 -11.82 2.11 11.01
N LYS A 111 -13.04 1.79 11.45
CA LYS A 111 -14.10 2.75 11.78
C LYS A 111 -13.70 3.67 12.91
N SER A 112 -13.11 3.13 13.99
CA SER A 112 -12.68 3.93 15.15
C SER A 112 -11.61 4.97 14.80
N LEU A 113 -10.84 4.76 13.73
CA LEU A 113 -9.91 5.75 13.16
C LEU A 113 -10.61 6.79 12.28
N GLY A 114 -11.93 6.75 12.17
CA GLY A 114 -12.73 7.59 11.27
C GLY A 114 -12.40 7.30 9.80
N CYS A 115 -12.08 6.05 9.47
CA CYS A 115 -11.84 5.59 8.10
C CYS A 115 -13.08 4.87 7.55
N GLY A 116 -13.40 5.15 6.28
CA GLY A 116 -14.56 4.58 5.58
C GLY A 116 -14.31 4.45 4.08
N SER A 117 -13.15 4.91 3.56
CA SER A 117 -12.69 4.62 2.21
C SER A 117 -11.26 4.11 2.19
N ILE A 118 -10.92 3.30 1.19
CA ILE A 118 -9.64 2.60 1.11
C ILE A 118 -9.17 2.47 -0.35
N ILE A 119 -7.87 2.58 -0.54
CA ILE A 119 -7.17 2.15 -1.75
C ILE A 119 -6.14 1.09 -1.34
N ASN A 120 -6.18 -0.09 -1.99
CA ASN A 120 -5.15 -1.10 -1.87
C ASN A 120 -4.49 -1.30 -3.24
N LEU A 121 -3.17 -1.20 -3.26
CA LEU A 121 -2.35 -1.31 -4.45
C LEU A 121 -1.44 -2.53 -4.31
N PRO A 122 -1.52 -3.52 -5.21
CA PRO A 122 -0.56 -4.61 -5.22
C PRO A 122 0.82 -4.10 -5.65
N VAL A 123 1.85 -4.55 -4.94
CA VAL A 123 3.25 -4.41 -5.33
C VAL A 123 3.63 -5.65 -6.11
N ILE A 124 3.92 -5.48 -7.40
CA ILE A 124 4.11 -6.60 -8.33
C ILE A 124 5.54 -6.60 -8.84
N SER A 125 6.17 -7.78 -8.86
CA SER A 125 7.44 -8.03 -9.54
C SER A 125 7.43 -9.43 -10.15
N ASN A 126 7.96 -9.58 -11.37
CA ASN A 126 8.00 -10.85 -12.08
C ASN A 126 6.66 -11.61 -12.05
N ASN A 127 5.57 -10.90 -12.31
CA ASN A 127 4.19 -11.42 -12.31
C ASN A 127 3.72 -12.00 -10.96
N LYS A 128 4.41 -11.72 -9.85
CA LYS A 128 4.01 -12.10 -8.49
C LYS A 128 3.68 -10.87 -7.66
N VAL A 129 2.65 -10.96 -6.82
CA VAL A 129 2.34 -9.94 -5.82
C VAL A 129 3.25 -10.16 -4.62
N LEU A 130 4.11 -9.19 -4.35
CA LEU A 130 5.05 -9.20 -3.21
C LEU A 130 4.40 -8.71 -1.92
N GLY A 131 3.33 -7.96 -2.05
CA GLY A 131 2.65 -7.31 -0.93
C GLY A 131 1.73 -6.19 -1.38
N THR A 132 1.34 -5.33 -0.47
CA THR A 132 0.39 -4.23 -0.75
C THR A 132 0.80 -2.92 -0.09
N LEU A 133 0.50 -1.81 -0.78
CA LEU A 133 0.41 -0.48 -0.22
C LEU A 133 -1.07 -0.17 0.01
N ASN A 134 -1.43 0.18 1.24
CA ASN A 134 -2.80 0.42 1.64
C ASN A 134 -2.92 1.82 2.24
N ILE A 135 -3.88 2.62 1.77
CA ILE A 135 -4.20 3.93 2.32
C ILE A 135 -5.69 4.03 2.61
N LEU A 136 -6.01 4.61 3.77
CA LEU A 136 -7.38 4.76 4.24
C LEU A 136 -7.66 6.21 4.63
N HIS A 137 -8.90 6.65 4.39
CA HIS A 137 -9.41 7.96 4.78
C HIS A 137 -10.90 7.88 5.15
N LYS A 138 -11.50 9.02 5.51
CA LYS A 138 -12.95 9.09 5.78
C LYS A 138 -13.78 8.55 4.61
N GLU A 139 -15.00 8.17 4.88
CA GLU A 139 -15.93 7.67 3.89
C GLU A 139 -16.10 8.64 2.70
N ASN A 140 -16.25 8.09 1.50
CA ASN A 140 -16.39 8.83 0.22
C ASN A 140 -15.23 9.79 -0.12
N TYR A 141 -14.05 9.61 0.52
CA TYR A 141 -12.90 10.47 0.25
C TYR A 141 -12.17 10.07 -1.03
N TYR A 142 -11.91 8.76 -1.22
CA TYR A 142 -11.19 8.29 -2.40
C TYR A 142 -12.09 8.01 -3.60
N ASN A 143 -11.58 8.37 -4.78
CA ASN A 143 -12.19 8.15 -6.07
C ASN A 143 -11.16 7.65 -7.11
N LYS A 144 -11.58 7.42 -8.36
CA LYS A 144 -10.72 6.95 -9.45
C LYS A 144 -9.53 7.89 -9.74
N LYS A 145 -9.67 9.21 -9.53
CA LYS A 145 -8.59 10.18 -9.72
C LYS A 145 -7.50 9.99 -8.66
N ASN A 146 -7.88 9.81 -7.38
CA ASN A 146 -6.92 9.51 -6.31
C ASN A 146 -6.16 8.20 -6.59
N LEU A 147 -6.88 7.14 -6.98
CA LEU A 147 -6.28 5.87 -7.36
C LEU A 147 -5.25 6.03 -8.50
N LYS A 148 -5.61 6.75 -9.57
CA LYS A 148 -4.70 7.04 -10.70
C LYS A 148 -3.44 7.78 -10.25
N ASN A 149 -3.56 8.68 -9.29
CA ASN A 149 -2.44 9.49 -8.79
C ASN A 149 -1.44 8.67 -7.96
N VAL A 150 -1.87 7.60 -7.28
CA VAL A 150 -1.00 6.84 -6.36
C VAL A 150 -0.55 5.48 -6.90
N ARG A 151 -1.18 4.93 -7.94
CA ARG A 151 -0.90 3.56 -8.42
C ARG A 151 0.58 3.29 -8.72
N GLY A 152 1.29 4.26 -9.29
CA GLY A 152 2.70 4.08 -9.66
C GLY A 152 3.65 3.99 -8.45
N PHE A 153 3.24 4.52 -7.29
CA PHE A 153 4.10 4.52 -6.10
C PHE A 153 4.25 3.14 -5.46
N ALA A 154 3.27 2.25 -5.64
CA ALA A 154 3.36 0.89 -5.11
C ALA A 154 4.57 0.14 -5.69
N GLN A 155 4.89 0.34 -6.98
CA GLN A 155 5.96 -0.39 -7.64
C GLN A 155 7.37 0.02 -7.16
N LEU A 156 7.52 1.20 -6.54
CA LEU A 156 8.76 1.63 -5.91
C LEU A 156 9.15 0.77 -4.70
N LEU A 157 8.18 0.03 -4.15
CA LEU A 157 8.37 -0.85 -2.99
C LEU A 157 8.98 -2.20 -3.35
N SER A 158 8.98 -2.59 -4.63
CA SER A 158 9.41 -3.93 -5.07
C SER A 158 10.79 -4.35 -4.53
N PRO A 159 11.87 -3.55 -4.65
CA PRO A 159 13.19 -3.96 -4.15
C PRO A 159 13.22 -4.14 -2.62
N TYR A 160 12.48 -3.29 -1.90
CA TYR A 160 12.40 -3.36 -0.43
C TYR A 160 11.61 -4.58 0.03
N PHE A 161 10.54 -4.94 -0.67
CA PHE A 161 9.72 -6.11 -0.36
C PHE A 161 10.46 -7.42 -0.67
N ILE A 162 11.19 -7.49 -1.79
CA ILE A 162 12.07 -8.62 -2.11
C ILE A 162 13.11 -8.81 -1.02
N SER A 163 13.80 -7.72 -0.63
CA SER A 163 14.80 -7.76 0.45
C SER A 163 14.21 -8.22 1.79
N HIS A 164 12.96 -7.82 2.09
CA HIS A 164 12.27 -8.25 3.30
C HIS A 164 11.88 -9.74 3.25
N GLN A 165 11.35 -10.22 2.12
CA GLN A 165 10.99 -11.63 1.94
C GLN A 165 12.17 -12.58 2.12
N ILE A 166 13.38 -12.17 1.73
CA ILE A 166 14.61 -12.96 1.97
C ILE A 166 14.87 -13.12 3.46
N LYS A 167 14.59 -12.11 4.28
CA LYS A 167 14.76 -12.13 5.73
C LYS A 167 13.68 -12.93 6.46
N MET A 168 12.47 -12.99 5.91
CA MET A 168 11.37 -13.79 6.47
C MET A 168 11.64 -15.32 6.43
N LYS A 169 12.62 -15.77 5.63
CA LYS A 169 13.00 -17.19 5.51
C LYS A 169 13.87 -17.73 6.65
N LYS A 170 14.43 -16.85 7.45
CA LYS A 170 15.31 -17.21 8.59
C LYS A 170 14.53 -17.20 9.88
#